data_782b35046562655b1ef7f4ce658236ca
#
_entry.id   782b35046562655b1ef7f4ce658236ca
#
_cell.length_a   1.000
_cell.length_b   1.000
_cell.length_c   1.000
_cell.angle_alpha   90.00
_cell.angle_beta   90.00
_cell.angle_gamma   90.00
#
_symmetry.space_group_name_H-M   'P 1'
#
loop_
_entity.id
_entity.type
_entity.pdbx_description
1 polymer ?
#
loop_
_entity_poly.entity_id
_entity_poly.type
_entity_poly.pdbx_seq_one_letter_code
_entity_poly.pdbx_strand_id
1 'polypeptide(L)'
;MGRKNSIDKDLAALDELIEEITTDAYGDDEQLWAFRQAIEDDVTLPADGFVIGEPVSVVEIDYGGNTRRGLTAKCRREDGSVYVVAASDVTFPEGSAGARDVAAYRRWLGLDPYPGEAQVPSRRKRRHKATDDD
;
A
#
# COMPACT_ATOMS: atom_id res chain seq x y z
N MET A 1 18.72 10.48 16.81
CA MET A 1 18.47 9.29 17.60
C MET A 1 17.03 8.87 17.56
N GLY A 2 16.13 9.72 18.01
CA GLY A 2 14.75 9.34 18.09
C GLY A 2 14.15 8.95 16.78
N ARG A 3 14.46 9.70 15.75
CA ARG A 3 13.90 9.39 14.44
C ARG A 3 14.34 8.03 13.94
N LYS A 4 15.61 7.72 14.09
CA LYS A 4 16.12 6.43 13.64
C LYS A 4 15.50 5.30 14.44
N ASN A 5 15.36 5.51 15.75
CA ASN A 5 14.73 4.49 16.57
C ASN A 5 13.27 4.29 16.20
N SER A 6 12.57 5.36 15.84
CA SER A 6 11.19 5.24 15.40
C SER A 6 11.06 4.44 14.13
N ILE A 7 11.96 4.68 13.17
CA ILE A 7 11.94 3.94 11.92
C ILE A 7 12.20 2.47 12.18
N ASP A 8 13.19 2.16 13.03
CA ASP A 8 13.49 0.77 13.35
C ASP A 8 12.30 0.09 14.02
N LYS A 9 11.63 0.80 14.92
CA LYS A 9 10.46 0.23 15.59
C LYS A 9 9.34 0.01 14.60
N ASP A 10 9.14 0.95 13.67
CA ASP A 10 8.11 0.80 12.66
C ASP A 10 8.37 -0.42 11.79
N LEU A 11 9.62 -0.63 11.38
CA LEU A 11 9.94 -1.79 10.57
C LEU A 11 9.76 -3.08 11.35
N ALA A 12 10.14 -3.09 12.63
CA ALA A 12 9.94 -4.27 13.46
C ALA A 12 8.45 -4.57 13.62
N ALA A 13 7.64 -3.53 13.77
CA ALA A 13 6.20 -3.72 13.88
C ALA A 13 5.62 -4.29 12.58
N LEU A 14 6.13 -3.84 11.44
CA LEU A 14 5.68 -4.40 10.17
C LEU A 14 6.09 -5.85 10.04
N ASP A 15 7.29 -6.19 10.48
CA ASP A 15 7.71 -7.60 10.43
C ASP A 15 6.83 -8.47 11.30
N GLU A 16 6.44 -7.98 12.46
CA GLU A 16 5.51 -8.73 13.32
C GLU A 16 4.16 -8.88 12.65
N LEU A 17 3.69 -7.83 12.00
CA LEU A 17 2.41 -7.89 11.30
C LEU A 17 2.48 -8.88 10.15
N ILE A 18 3.60 -8.89 9.41
CA ILE A 18 3.78 -9.85 8.33
C ILE A 18 3.70 -11.27 8.87
N GLU A 19 4.39 -11.54 9.99
CA GLU A 19 4.33 -12.87 10.60
C GLU A 19 2.91 -13.23 10.98
N GLU A 20 2.20 -12.27 11.55
CA GLU A 20 0.84 -12.53 11.98
C GLU A 20 -0.07 -12.84 10.79
N ILE A 21 0.04 -12.03 9.73
CA ILE A 21 -0.79 -12.23 8.55
C ILE A 21 -0.49 -13.56 7.88
N THR A 22 0.79 -13.93 7.80
CA THR A 22 1.20 -15.12 7.06
C THR A 22 1.30 -16.35 7.94
N THR A 23 0.84 -16.32 9.17
CA THR A 23 0.89 -17.43 10.09
C THR A 23 0.27 -18.64 9.44
N ASP A 24 -0.01 -19.45 9.17
CA ASP A 24 -0.57 -20.64 8.56
C ASP A 24 -0.63 -20.55 7.03
N ALA A 25 0.11 -19.62 6.44
CA ALA A 25 0.15 -19.49 4.98
C ALA A 25 1.51 -19.97 4.49
N TYR A 26 1.51 -20.99 3.66
CA TYR A 26 2.74 -21.60 3.19
C TYR A 26 2.87 -21.38 1.69
N GLY A 27 3.94 -20.69 1.30
CA GLY A 27 4.16 -20.37 -0.09
C GLY A 27 3.52 -19.05 -0.48
N ASP A 28 3.97 -18.54 -1.60
CA ASP A 28 3.59 -17.19 -2.03
C ASP A 28 2.10 -17.08 -2.30
N ASP A 29 1.52 -18.11 -2.88
CA ASP A 29 0.11 -18.08 -3.24
C ASP A 29 -0.76 -17.91 -1.99
N GLU A 30 -0.50 -18.72 -0.98
CA GLU A 30 -1.30 -18.63 0.25
C GLU A 30 -1.04 -17.35 1.00
N GLN A 31 0.19 -16.85 0.96
CA GLN A 31 0.51 -15.61 1.64
C GLN A 31 -0.15 -14.42 0.95
N LEU A 32 -0.24 -14.44 -0.37
CA LEU A 32 -0.98 -13.39 -1.07
C LEU A 32 -2.45 -13.39 -0.71
N TRP A 33 -3.07 -14.57 -0.62
CA TRP A 33 -4.44 -14.65 -0.15
C TRP A 33 -4.58 -14.09 1.26
N ALA A 34 -3.60 -14.36 2.11
CA ALA A 34 -3.63 -13.87 3.49
C ALA A 34 -3.55 -12.36 3.54
N PHE A 35 -2.70 -11.75 2.72
CA PHE A 35 -2.63 -10.29 2.67
C PHE A 35 -3.92 -9.68 2.15
N ARG A 36 -4.50 -10.30 1.12
CA ARG A 36 -5.79 -9.82 0.63
C ARG A 36 -6.84 -9.84 1.73
N GLN A 37 -6.88 -10.92 2.47
CA GLN A 37 -7.84 -11.06 3.56
C GLN A 37 -7.61 -10.02 4.65
N ALA A 38 -6.35 -9.77 5.00
CA ALA A 38 -6.04 -8.79 6.03
C ALA A 38 -6.52 -7.41 5.62
N ILE A 39 -6.27 -7.03 4.36
CA ILE A 39 -6.71 -5.71 3.91
C ILE A 39 -8.23 -5.62 3.92
N GLU A 40 -8.91 -6.67 3.46
CA GLU A 40 -10.38 -6.65 3.45
C GLU A 40 -10.97 -6.62 4.85
N ASP A 41 -10.28 -7.23 5.81
CA ASP A 41 -10.76 -7.20 7.19
C ASP A 41 -10.61 -5.81 7.81
N ASP A 42 -9.58 -5.09 7.42
CA ASP A 42 -9.26 -3.82 8.06
C ASP A 42 -9.78 -2.61 7.31
N VAL A 43 -10.17 -2.77 6.05
CA VAL A 43 -10.61 -1.66 5.21
C VAL A 43 -11.99 -1.98 4.67
N THR A 44 -12.95 -1.10 4.97
CA THR A 44 -14.29 -1.23 4.40
C THR A 44 -14.28 -0.63 3.00
N LEU A 45 -14.45 -1.47 2.00
CA LEU A 45 -14.44 -1.02 0.62
C LEU A 45 -15.86 -0.69 0.16
N PRO A 46 -16.05 0.32 -0.67
CA PRO A 46 -15.01 1.17 -1.24
C PRO A 46 -14.44 2.14 -0.20
N ALA A 47 -13.17 2.47 -0.36
CA ALA A 47 -12.48 3.33 0.58
C ALA A 47 -11.67 4.37 -0.16
N ASP A 48 -11.52 5.53 0.45
CA ASP A 48 -10.70 6.60 -0.13
C ASP A 48 -9.23 6.23 -0.03
N GLY A 49 -8.51 6.51 -1.09
CA GLY A 49 -7.08 6.30 -1.15
C GLY A 49 -6.46 7.15 -2.23
N PHE A 50 -5.20 6.87 -2.51
CA PHE A 50 -4.44 7.62 -3.51
C PHE A 50 -3.62 6.66 -4.35
N VAL A 51 -3.46 7.01 -5.64
CA VAL A 51 -2.53 6.32 -6.53
C VAL A 51 -1.66 7.40 -7.13
N ILE A 52 -0.35 7.37 -6.81
CA ILE A 52 0.60 8.38 -7.26
C ILE A 52 0.05 9.78 -6.99
N GLY A 53 -0.45 9.96 -5.76
CA GLY A 53 -0.96 11.25 -5.33
C GLY A 53 -2.33 11.63 -5.83
N GLU A 54 -2.92 10.85 -6.73
CA GLU A 54 -4.25 11.15 -7.25
C GLU A 54 -5.30 10.50 -6.34
N PRO A 55 -6.29 11.26 -5.87
CA PRO A 55 -7.33 10.66 -5.04
C PRO A 55 -8.21 9.72 -5.85
N VAL A 56 -8.50 8.57 -5.27
CA VAL A 56 -9.34 7.56 -5.91
C VAL A 56 -10.21 6.92 -4.84
N SER A 57 -11.24 6.23 -5.30
CA SER A 57 -12.01 5.32 -4.44
C SER A 57 -11.54 3.91 -4.78
N VAL A 58 -10.99 3.24 -3.78
CA VAL A 58 -10.55 1.85 -3.96
C VAL A 58 -11.78 0.96 -3.80
N VAL A 59 -12.15 0.29 -4.87
CA VAL A 59 -13.40 -0.44 -4.92
C VAL A 59 -13.20 -1.89 -4.53
N GLU A 60 -12.06 -2.46 -4.89
CA GLU A 60 -11.84 -3.89 -4.70
C GLU A 60 -10.35 -4.17 -4.63
N ILE A 61 -9.97 -5.09 -3.73
CA ILE A 61 -8.63 -5.67 -3.70
C ILE A 61 -8.79 -7.11 -4.13
N ASP A 62 -7.99 -7.55 -5.09
CA ASP A 62 -8.17 -8.88 -5.63
C ASP A 62 -6.83 -9.59 -5.83
N TYR A 63 -6.91 -10.90 -5.92
CA TYR A 63 -5.76 -11.73 -6.24
C TYR A 63 -6.22 -12.75 -7.29
N GLY A 64 -5.63 -12.66 -8.47
CA GLY A 64 -6.06 -13.49 -9.59
C GLY A 64 -5.32 -14.81 -9.72
N GLY A 65 -4.51 -15.18 -8.73
CA GLY A 65 -3.80 -16.44 -8.78
C GLY A 65 -2.42 -16.37 -9.41
N ASN A 66 -2.00 -15.19 -9.84
CA ASN A 66 -0.68 -15.01 -10.47
C ASN A 66 0.26 -14.39 -9.43
N THR A 67 1.19 -15.21 -8.91
CA THR A 67 2.06 -14.73 -7.83
C THR A 67 2.98 -13.62 -8.26
N ARG A 68 3.33 -13.54 -9.54
CA ARG A 68 4.17 -12.46 -10.02
C ARG A 68 3.45 -11.13 -10.02
N ARG A 69 2.18 -11.16 -10.41
CA ARG A 69 1.38 -9.94 -10.43
C ARG A 69 1.00 -9.51 -9.02
N GLY A 70 0.79 -10.46 -8.13
CA GLY A 70 0.40 -10.16 -6.76
C GLY A 70 -1.02 -9.64 -6.66
N LEU A 71 -1.25 -8.84 -5.63
CA LEU A 71 -2.57 -8.25 -5.41
C LEU A 71 -2.79 -7.06 -6.34
N THR A 72 -4.03 -6.90 -6.77
CA THR A 72 -4.42 -5.76 -7.60
C THR A 72 -5.51 -4.97 -6.89
N ALA A 73 -5.65 -3.71 -7.27
CA ALA A 73 -6.66 -2.82 -6.72
C ALA A 73 -7.44 -2.21 -7.86
N LYS A 74 -8.76 -2.33 -7.78
CA LYS A 74 -9.65 -1.66 -8.73
C LYS A 74 -9.99 -0.30 -8.14
N CYS A 75 -9.74 0.75 -8.91
CA CYS A 75 -9.87 2.12 -8.42
C CYS A 75 -10.79 2.91 -9.33
N ARG A 76 -11.58 3.79 -8.71
CA ARG A 76 -12.47 4.69 -9.45
C ARG A 76 -12.01 6.12 -9.23
N ARG A 77 -11.86 6.84 -10.32
CA ARG A 77 -11.50 8.25 -10.28
C ARG A 77 -12.74 9.09 -10.02
N GLU A 78 -12.50 10.37 -9.76
CA GLU A 78 -13.61 11.29 -9.52
C GLU A 78 -14.56 11.40 -10.71
N ASP A 79 -14.04 11.24 -11.91
CA ASP A 79 -14.88 11.31 -13.11
C ASP A 79 -15.66 10.02 -13.35
N GLY A 80 -15.52 9.04 -12.47
CA GLY A 80 -16.24 7.78 -12.60
C GLY A 80 -15.50 6.71 -13.36
N SER A 81 -14.38 7.04 -14.00
CA SER A 81 -13.62 6.03 -14.73
C SER A 81 -12.97 5.05 -13.76
N VAL A 82 -12.80 3.83 -14.20
CA VAL A 82 -12.30 2.74 -13.36
C VAL A 82 -11.07 2.14 -14.02
N TYR A 83 -10.08 1.81 -13.21
CA TYR A 83 -8.88 1.17 -13.70
C TYR A 83 -8.30 0.26 -12.61
N VAL A 84 -7.37 -0.59 -13.00
CA VAL A 84 -6.77 -1.56 -12.09
C VAL A 84 -5.26 -1.31 -12.01
N VAL A 85 -4.74 -1.28 -10.80
CA VAL A 85 -3.31 -1.10 -10.56
C VAL A 85 -2.83 -2.16 -9.59
N ALA A 86 -1.52 -2.27 -9.43
CA ALA A 86 -0.98 -3.11 -8.37
C ALA A 86 -1.42 -2.56 -7.02
N ALA A 87 -1.82 -3.45 -6.12
CA ALA A 87 -2.26 -2.98 -4.80
C ALA A 87 -1.13 -2.27 -4.05
N SER A 88 0.11 -2.62 -4.35
CA SER A 88 1.26 -1.97 -3.73
C SER A 88 1.41 -0.50 -4.15
N ASP A 89 0.69 -0.07 -5.19
CA ASP A 89 0.72 1.33 -5.63
C ASP A 89 -0.35 2.18 -4.96
N VAL A 90 -1.20 1.58 -4.15
CA VAL A 90 -2.27 2.29 -3.47
C VAL A 90 -1.78 2.77 -2.11
N THR A 91 -2.12 4.00 -1.76
CA THR A 91 -1.84 4.55 -0.43
C THR A 91 -3.15 4.87 0.24
N PHE A 92 -3.37 4.32 1.42
CA PHE A 92 -4.51 4.69 2.24
C PHE A 92 -4.11 5.80 3.20
N PRO A 93 -5.07 6.47 3.82
CA PRO A 93 -4.74 7.58 4.71
C PRO A 93 -3.75 7.16 5.79
N GLU A 94 -2.80 8.03 6.06
CA GLU A 94 -1.76 7.76 7.03
C GLU A 94 -2.37 7.47 8.39
N GLY A 95 -1.83 6.47 9.08
CA GLY A 95 -2.32 6.09 10.40
C GLY A 95 -3.49 5.13 10.37
N SER A 96 -4.03 4.82 9.20
CA SER A 96 -5.13 3.87 9.11
C SER A 96 -4.62 2.44 9.11
N ALA A 97 -5.50 1.50 9.46
CA ALA A 97 -5.15 0.10 9.41
C ALA A 97 -4.81 -0.33 7.98
N GLY A 98 -5.54 0.22 7.00
CA GLY A 98 -5.24 -0.09 5.61
C GLY A 98 -3.86 0.35 5.20
N ALA A 99 -3.43 1.54 5.64
CA ALA A 99 -2.09 2.01 5.33
C ALA A 99 -1.04 1.06 5.90
N ARG A 100 -1.27 0.57 7.11
CA ARG A 100 -0.33 -0.35 7.74
C ARG A 100 -0.27 -1.67 7.00
N ASP A 101 -1.42 -2.19 6.59
CA ASP A 101 -1.46 -3.46 5.87
C ASP A 101 -0.75 -3.36 4.53
N VAL A 102 -0.92 -2.25 3.82
CA VAL A 102 -0.25 -2.06 2.55
C VAL A 102 1.25 -1.90 2.76
N ALA A 103 1.65 -1.20 3.82
CA ALA A 103 3.07 -1.06 4.13
C ALA A 103 3.69 -2.43 4.41
N ALA A 104 3.00 -3.29 5.15
CA ALA A 104 3.47 -4.64 5.41
C ALA A 104 3.56 -5.45 4.12
N TYR A 105 2.56 -5.32 3.27
CA TYR A 105 2.56 -6.02 2.00
C TYR A 105 3.73 -5.57 1.13
N ARG A 106 3.98 -4.26 1.06
CA ARG A 106 5.12 -3.75 0.30
C ARG A 106 6.42 -4.31 0.83
N ARG A 107 6.59 -4.32 2.16
CA ARG A 107 7.80 -4.85 2.76
C ARG A 107 7.97 -6.34 2.46
N TRP A 108 6.88 -7.08 2.50
CA TRP A 108 6.92 -8.51 2.14
C TRP A 108 7.38 -8.70 0.69
N LEU A 109 6.98 -7.78 -0.20
CA LEU A 109 7.39 -7.81 -1.59
C LEU A 109 8.84 -7.39 -1.81
N GLY A 110 9.50 -6.85 -0.78
CA GLY A 110 10.85 -6.33 -0.93
C GLY A 110 10.88 -4.88 -1.36
N LEU A 111 9.75 -4.20 -1.31
CA LEU A 111 9.65 -2.79 -1.67
C LEU A 111 9.75 -1.91 -0.43
N ASP A 112 10.05 -0.64 -0.63
CA ASP A 112 10.02 0.34 0.45
C ASP A 112 8.60 0.41 0.99
N PRO A 113 8.38 0.14 2.29
CA PRO A 113 7.02 0.18 2.83
C PRO A 113 6.43 1.59 2.84
N TYR A 114 7.29 2.60 2.89
CA TYR A 114 6.85 3.99 2.92
C TYR A 114 7.54 4.74 1.80
N PRO A 115 7.06 4.56 0.55
CA PRO A 115 7.70 5.22 -0.60
C PRO A 115 7.60 6.71 -0.51
N GLY A 116 6.65 7.11 0.26
CA GLY A 116 6.80 8.27 0.63
C GLY A 116 6.47 9.55 0.25
N GLU A 117 7.30 10.34 0.76
CA GLU A 117 7.12 11.74 0.49
C GLU A 117 7.19 12.04 -0.97
N ALA A 118 7.89 11.23 -1.72
CA ALA A 118 7.97 11.43 -3.15
C ALA A 118 6.62 11.32 -3.82
N GLN A 119 5.68 10.65 -3.16
CA GLN A 119 4.35 10.45 -3.72
C GLN A 119 3.30 11.35 -3.10
N VAL A 120 3.68 12.15 -2.14
CA VAL A 120 2.73 13.03 -1.48
C VAL A 120 2.59 14.30 -2.31
N PRO A 121 1.41 14.63 -2.79
CA PRO A 121 1.23 15.74 -3.72
C PRO A 121 1.56 17.09 -3.12
N SER A 122 1.43 17.24 -1.86
CA SER A 122 1.62 18.55 -1.25
C SER A 122 3.04 19.05 -1.31
N ARG A 123 3.95 18.21 -1.64
CA ARG A 123 5.28 18.68 -1.67
C ARG A 123 5.68 19.33 -2.92
N ARG A 124 5.73 19.67 -3.26
CA ARG A 124 6.13 20.04 -4.20
C ARG A 124 6.40 20.64 -5.15
N LYS A 125 6.78 20.56 -4.76
CA LYS A 125 6.97 20.72 -5.45
C LYS A 125 7.74 20.90 -6.14
N ARG A 126 8.46 20.79 -5.76
CA ARG A 126 9.18 20.60 -6.25
C ARG A 126 9.68 20.65 -7.05
N ARG A 127 10.15 20.73 -6.84
CA ARG A 127 10.62 20.53 -7.57
C ARG A 127 10.83 20.44 -8.40
N HIS A 128 11.33 20.49 -8.22
CA HIS A 128 11.46 20.27 -9.17
C HIS A 128 11.47 20.29 -9.74
N LYS A 129 11.88 20.62 -9.49
CA LYS A 129 11.85 20.64 -10.21
C LYS A 129 11.73 20.66 -10.77
N ALA A 130 12.18 21.12 -10.16
CA ALA A 130 11.99 21.06 -10.89
C ALA A 130 11.84 21.09 -11.34
N THR A 131 12.19 21.43 -11.10
CA THR A 131 11.91 21.37 -11.79
C THR A 131 11.51 21.47 -12.04
N ASP A 132 11.85 21.88 -11.55
CA ASP A 132 11.50 21.90 -12.05
C ASP A 132 11.17 22.04 -12.20
N ASP A 133 11.37 22.38 -11.65
CA ASP A 133 11.07 22.38 -12.07
C ASP A 133 10.87 22.43 -12.14
N ASP A 134 11.11 22.85 -11.61
CA ASP A 134 10.88 22.72 -11.95
C ASP A 134 10.79 22.60 -12.11
#